data_fc377676224adf527beff6fec7fa2a3a
#
_entry.id   fc377676224adf527beff6fec7fa2a3a
#
_cell.length_a   1.000
_cell.length_b   1.000
_cell.length_c   1.000
_cell.angle_alpha   90.00
_cell.angle_beta   90.00
_cell.angle_gamma   90.00
#
_symmetry.space_group_name_H-M   'P 1'
#
loop_
_entity.id
_entity.type
_entity.pdbx_description
1 polymer ?
#
loop_
_entity_poly.entity_id
_entity_poly.type
_entity_poly.pdbx_seq_one_letter_code
_entity_poly.pdbx_strand_id
1 'polypeptide(L)'
;HSPLTHLLRGLLWRKRFWCTEALNKWLDEFKPECVFLSFSDDYFIPQIALYVAERYDIPIVNSILDDYYFNTRFSLNPLYWLYKLTYKKLIRKVLAHKGSAIYISDKIRDKYNGDMGLDGETIYLNSTVKRKLFAPVNTDNPSITYFGNIGMGRNHSLNDIGYALGRINPKYILEVYSGSRNPLEYGVFKDNPNVYYGGMIPYEQVQEKMQNSDVTVIVEGFLPKDIDESRYSLSTKAADALASGVTILTYGSQECGIVEYMQSTMASYVCTDKKGLEAVIREMLSTPKKQKEYYEQQIVMTHKHHNVDRSCEMFMTVVNRAISK
;
A
#
# COMPACT_ATOMS: atom_id res chain seq x y z
N HIS A 1 7.54 -7.11 13.90
CA HIS A 1 7.94 -6.95 15.30
C HIS A 1 7.23 -7.99 16.19
N SER A 2 7.86 -8.38 17.33
CA SER A 2 7.24 -9.34 18.27
C SER A 2 6.31 -8.63 19.25
N PRO A 3 5.27 -9.29 19.79
CA PRO A 3 4.41 -8.69 20.82
C PRO A 3 5.17 -8.19 22.04
N LEU A 4 6.23 -8.89 22.43
CA LEU A 4 7.12 -8.49 23.52
C LEU A 4 7.81 -7.15 23.22
N THR A 5 8.30 -6.98 21.99
CA THR A 5 8.96 -5.74 21.56
C THR A 5 8.01 -4.54 21.67
N HIS A 6 6.74 -4.68 21.23
CA HIS A 6 5.73 -3.62 21.36
C HIS A 6 5.42 -3.29 22.82
N LEU A 7 5.30 -4.31 23.68
CA LEU A 7 5.07 -4.10 25.12
C LEU A 7 6.26 -3.40 25.79
N LEU A 8 7.49 -3.83 25.50
CA LEU A 8 8.70 -3.20 26.03
C LEU A 8 8.85 -1.76 25.55
N ARG A 9 8.60 -1.51 24.26
CA ARG A 9 8.58 -0.15 23.70
C ARG A 9 7.54 0.72 24.41
N GLY A 10 6.33 0.20 24.67
CA GLY A 10 5.32 0.89 25.45
C GLY A 10 5.72 1.18 26.89
N LEU A 11 6.57 0.37 27.51
CA LEU A 11 7.14 0.66 28.84
C LEU A 11 8.17 1.78 28.80
N LEU A 12 9.02 1.82 27.77
CA LEU A 12 10.01 2.89 27.56
C LEU A 12 9.34 4.23 27.22
N TRP A 13 8.23 4.18 26.49
CA TRP A 13 7.45 5.36 26.08
C TRP A 13 6.24 5.61 26.99
N ARG A 14 6.34 5.35 28.30
CA ARG A 14 5.28 5.75 29.26
C ARG A 14 5.17 7.26 29.37
N LYS A 15 3.94 7.75 29.59
CA LYS A 15 3.62 9.17 29.70
C LYS A 15 4.60 9.95 30.60
N ARG A 16 5.06 9.37 31.72
CA ARG A 16 6.01 10.00 32.64
C ARG A 16 7.37 10.37 32.02
N PHE A 17 7.77 9.72 30.90
CA PHE A 17 9.06 9.96 30.26
C PHE A 17 9.02 11.01 29.15
N TRP A 18 7.89 11.17 28.48
CA TRP A 18 7.76 12.13 27.38
C TRP A 18 6.90 13.35 27.74
N CYS A 19 5.96 13.24 28.69
CA CYS A 19 5.12 14.35 29.12
C CYS A 19 5.89 15.22 30.15
N THR A 20 6.87 15.96 29.67
CA THR A 20 7.75 16.83 30.46
C THR A 20 7.24 18.28 30.45
N GLU A 21 7.71 19.12 31.42
CA GLU A 21 7.45 20.55 31.43
C GLU A 21 7.95 21.23 30.14
N ALA A 22 9.12 20.80 29.63
CA ALA A 22 9.69 21.32 28.38
C ALA A 22 8.77 21.07 27.18
N LEU A 23 8.21 19.85 27.05
CA LEU A 23 7.23 19.52 26.01
C LEU A 23 5.97 20.39 26.16
N ASN A 24 5.45 20.50 27.37
CA ASN A 24 4.24 21.28 27.62
C ASN A 24 4.44 22.76 27.31
N LYS A 25 5.57 23.35 27.74
CA LYS A 25 5.93 24.72 27.42
C LYS A 25 6.04 24.94 25.92
N TRP A 26 6.71 24.03 25.20
CA TRP A 26 6.82 24.12 23.76
C TRP A 26 5.45 24.05 23.07
N LEU A 27 4.57 23.13 23.50
CA LEU A 27 3.20 23.02 22.98
C LEU A 27 2.37 24.30 23.29
N ASP A 28 2.50 24.89 24.49
CA ASP A 28 1.81 26.12 24.89
C ASP A 28 2.27 27.32 24.04
N GLU A 29 3.55 27.34 23.63
CA GLU A 29 4.12 28.35 22.74
C GLU A 29 3.69 28.10 21.28
N PHE A 30 3.64 26.82 20.84
CA PHE A 30 3.27 26.41 19.48
C PHE A 30 1.78 26.61 19.18
N LYS A 31 0.91 26.45 20.18
CA LYS A 31 -0.56 26.60 20.08
C LYS A 31 -1.17 25.76 18.96
N PRO A 32 -1.11 24.43 19.04
CA PRO A 32 -1.65 23.56 18.00
C PRO A 32 -3.16 23.76 17.85
N GLU A 33 -3.66 23.74 16.61
CA GLU A 33 -5.08 23.82 16.26
C GLU A 33 -5.66 22.47 15.83
N CYS A 34 -4.78 21.50 15.47
CA CYS A 34 -5.15 20.18 15.03
C CYS A 34 -4.00 19.21 15.28
N VAL A 35 -4.30 17.94 15.50
CA VAL A 35 -3.32 16.85 15.52
C VAL A 35 -3.49 16.02 14.26
N PHE A 36 -2.44 15.90 13.45
CA PHE A 36 -2.38 14.92 12.36
C PHE A 36 -1.69 13.65 12.84
N LEU A 37 -2.44 12.53 12.87
CA LEU A 37 -1.96 11.24 13.37
C LEU A 37 -1.89 10.21 12.25
N SER A 38 -0.69 9.79 11.87
CA SER A 38 -0.51 8.61 11.03
C SER A 38 -0.53 7.34 11.89
N PHE A 39 -1.42 6.41 11.57
CA PHE A 39 -1.55 5.15 12.31
C PHE A 39 -0.34 4.25 12.07
N SER A 40 0.08 3.60 13.16
CA SER A 40 1.11 2.58 13.18
C SER A 40 0.74 1.48 14.17
N ASP A 41 1.52 0.43 14.24
CA ASP A 41 1.36 -0.66 15.21
C ASP A 41 1.91 -0.32 16.62
N ASP A 42 2.54 0.85 16.79
CA ASP A 42 2.98 1.37 18.09
C ASP A 42 1.88 2.17 18.79
N TYR A 43 1.65 1.93 20.07
CA TYR A 43 0.60 2.65 20.80
C TYR A 43 1.06 3.90 21.54
N PHE A 44 2.36 4.20 21.62
CA PHE A 44 2.81 5.44 22.27
C PHE A 44 2.52 6.70 21.42
N ILE A 45 2.60 6.60 20.09
CA ILE A 45 2.28 7.72 19.18
C ILE A 45 0.81 8.14 19.31
N PRO A 46 -0.19 7.22 19.22
CA PRO A 46 -1.59 7.56 19.51
C PRO A 46 -1.82 8.10 20.93
N GLN A 47 -1.04 7.66 21.94
CA GLN A 47 -1.12 8.22 23.30
C GLN A 47 -0.69 9.69 23.35
N ILE A 48 0.40 10.04 22.65
CA ILE A 48 0.87 11.43 22.56
C ILE A 48 -0.16 12.28 21.82
N ALA A 49 -0.66 11.79 20.69
CA ALA A 49 -1.68 12.46 19.88
C ALA A 49 -2.94 12.77 20.71
N LEU A 50 -3.46 11.77 21.43
CA LEU A 50 -4.63 11.92 22.28
C LEU A 50 -4.37 12.90 23.44
N TYR A 51 -3.19 12.84 24.07
CA TYR A 51 -2.81 13.78 25.12
C TYR A 51 -2.83 15.22 24.64
N VAL A 52 -2.24 15.50 23.47
CA VAL A 52 -2.21 16.85 22.90
C VAL A 52 -3.63 17.33 22.56
N ALA A 53 -4.41 16.46 21.92
CA ALA A 53 -5.77 16.77 21.52
C ALA A 53 -6.68 17.07 22.72
N GLU A 54 -6.61 16.25 23.79
CA GLU A 54 -7.36 16.46 25.03
C GLU A 54 -6.90 17.72 25.80
N ARG A 55 -5.58 18.02 25.82
CA ARG A 55 -5.04 19.17 26.52
C ARG A 55 -5.52 20.50 25.95
N TYR A 56 -5.61 20.61 24.63
CA TYR A 56 -5.97 21.85 23.93
C TYR A 56 -7.39 21.84 23.38
N ASP A 57 -8.13 20.79 23.63
CA ASP A 57 -9.48 20.55 23.07
C ASP A 57 -9.50 20.76 21.54
N ILE A 58 -8.57 20.14 20.84
CA ILE A 58 -8.41 20.24 19.38
C ILE A 58 -8.71 18.91 18.68
N PRO A 59 -9.10 18.92 17.39
CA PRO A 59 -9.43 17.72 16.67
C PRO A 59 -8.21 16.87 16.32
N ILE A 60 -8.45 15.57 16.07
CA ILE A 60 -7.47 14.64 15.49
C ILE A 60 -7.90 14.30 14.08
N VAL A 61 -7.03 14.53 13.09
CA VAL A 61 -7.15 13.99 11.72
C VAL A 61 -6.32 12.71 11.64
N ASN A 62 -7.01 11.58 11.55
CA ASN A 62 -6.40 10.26 11.57
C ASN A 62 -6.06 9.81 10.14
N SER A 63 -4.79 9.57 9.83
CA SER A 63 -4.33 9.01 8.56
C SER A 63 -4.18 7.50 8.69
N ILE A 64 -5.07 6.73 8.05
CA ILE A 64 -5.16 5.28 8.15
C ILE A 64 -4.76 4.68 6.80
N LEU A 65 -3.49 4.30 6.71
CA LEU A 65 -2.89 3.74 5.49
C LEU A 65 -2.93 2.22 5.45
N ASP A 66 -2.95 1.58 6.64
CA ASP A 66 -3.02 0.14 6.83
C ASP A 66 -4.00 -0.21 7.95
N ASP A 67 -4.56 -1.42 7.89
CA ASP A 67 -5.50 -1.89 8.91
C ASP A 67 -4.78 -2.47 10.13
N TYR A 68 -4.34 -1.61 11.03
CA TYR A 68 -3.78 -2.04 12.32
C TYR A 68 -4.85 -2.37 13.37
N TYR A 69 -6.09 -1.95 13.20
CA TYR A 69 -7.13 -2.14 14.19
C TYR A 69 -7.90 -3.45 14.00
N PHE A 70 -8.47 -3.70 12.82
CA PHE A 70 -9.27 -4.90 12.54
C PHE A 70 -8.39 -6.11 12.26
N ASN A 71 -7.20 -5.92 11.70
CA ASN A 71 -6.28 -7.01 11.42
C ASN A 71 -5.88 -7.73 12.73
N THR A 72 -6.43 -8.92 12.93
CA THR A 72 -6.13 -9.81 14.05
C THR A 72 -5.86 -11.20 13.53
N ARG A 73 -4.73 -11.77 13.94
CA ARG A 73 -4.38 -13.15 13.63
C ARG A 73 -4.65 -14.05 14.83
N PHE A 74 -4.95 -15.31 14.59
CA PHE A 74 -4.97 -16.30 15.66
C PHE A 74 -3.57 -16.44 16.30
N SER A 75 -3.51 -16.40 17.62
CA SER A 75 -2.25 -16.54 18.36
C SER A 75 -2.51 -17.19 19.71
N LEU A 76 -1.70 -18.20 20.05
CA LEU A 76 -1.67 -18.81 21.38
C LEU A 76 -0.80 -18.00 22.37
N ASN A 77 -0.09 -16.96 21.89
CA ASN A 77 0.75 -16.14 22.73
C ASN A 77 -0.09 -15.11 23.52
N PRO A 78 -0.16 -15.20 24.86
CA PRO A 78 -0.94 -14.26 25.67
C PRO A 78 -0.44 -12.83 25.58
N LEU A 79 0.86 -12.61 25.33
CA LEU A 79 1.43 -11.26 25.14
C LEU A 79 0.91 -10.59 23.86
N TYR A 80 0.58 -11.39 22.83
CA TYR A 80 -0.05 -10.86 21.63
C TYR A 80 -1.44 -10.27 21.95
N TRP A 81 -2.23 -10.98 22.71
CA TRP A 81 -3.58 -10.51 23.07
C TRP A 81 -3.53 -9.33 24.03
N LEU A 82 -2.61 -9.34 25.01
CA LEU A 82 -2.39 -8.20 25.89
C LEU A 82 -2.06 -6.93 25.08
N TYR A 83 -1.10 -7.03 24.16
CA TYR A 83 -0.74 -5.95 23.26
C TYR A 83 -1.95 -5.52 22.41
N LYS A 84 -2.61 -6.45 21.73
CA LYS A 84 -3.69 -6.15 20.78
C LYS A 84 -4.92 -5.52 21.45
N LEU A 85 -5.30 -6.00 22.62
CA LEU A 85 -6.43 -5.44 23.39
C LEU A 85 -6.10 -4.02 23.91
N THR A 86 -4.87 -3.83 24.40
CA THR A 86 -4.39 -2.50 24.84
C THR A 86 -4.39 -1.51 23.68
N TYR A 87 -3.86 -1.92 22.53
CA TYR A 87 -3.87 -1.13 21.31
C TYR A 87 -5.29 -0.78 20.86
N LYS A 88 -6.18 -1.78 20.73
CA LYS A 88 -7.58 -1.54 20.31
C LYS A 88 -8.32 -0.61 21.26
N LYS A 89 -8.11 -0.73 22.58
CA LYS A 89 -8.71 0.18 23.56
C LYS A 89 -8.26 1.63 23.36
N LEU A 90 -6.99 1.84 23.09
CA LEU A 90 -6.42 3.18 22.83
C LEU A 90 -6.96 3.74 21.51
N ILE A 91 -6.88 2.96 20.43
CA ILE A 91 -7.34 3.43 19.11
C ILE A 91 -8.82 3.78 19.12
N ARG A 92 -9.66 3.03 19.82
CA ARG A 92 -11.07 3.41 20.00
C ARG A 92 -11.25 4.79 20.64
N LYS A 93 -10.42 5.13 21.64
CA LYS A 93 -10.46 6.45 22.26
C LYS A 93 -10.03 7.55 21.29
N VAL A 94 -8.96 7.30 20.51
CA VAL A 94 -8.48 8.22 19.49
C VAL A 94 -9.53 8.46 18.41
N LEU A 95 -10.15 7.39 17.90
CA LEU A 95 -11.19 7.49 16.87
C LEU A 95 -12.51 8.08 17.39
N ALA A 96 -12.81 7.95 18.69
CA ALA A 96 -13.98 8.57 19.32
C ALA A 96 -13.75 10.04 19.68
N HIS A 97 -12.51 10.53 19.64
CA HIS A 97 -12.21 11.95 19.85
C HIS A 97 -12.66 12.77 18.63
N LYS A 98 -13.03 14.03 18.83
CA LYS A 98 -13.47 14.92 17.74
C LYS A 98 -12.41 14.99 16.64
N GLY A 99 -12.85 15.02 15.38
CA GLY A 99 -11.95 15.08 14.24
C GLY A 99 -12.48 14.41 12.98
N SER A 100 -11.60 13.88 12.17
CA SER A 100 -11.91 13.20 10.92
C SER A 100 -10.86 12.13 10.60
N ALA A 101 -11.02 11.42 9.49
CA ALA A 101 -10.07 10.43 9.03
C ALA A 101 -9.75 10.57 7.53
N ILE A 102 -8.56 10.16 7.16
CA ILE A 102 -8.07 10.06 5.79
C ILE A 102 -7.62 8.62 5.56
N TYR A 103 -8.03 8.04 4.44
CA TYR A 103 -7.76 6.66 4.08
C TYR A 103 -7.03 6.56 2.76
N ILE A 104 -6.20 5.52 2.61
CA ILE A 104 -5.44 5.28 1.37
C ILE A 104 -6.31 4.66 0.25
N SER A 105 -7.43 4.03 0.59
CA SER A 105 -8.34 3.39 -0.36
C SER A 105 -9.79 3.45 0.11
N ASP A 106 -10.72 3.34 -0.83
CA ASP A 106 -12.16 3.28 -0.53
C ASP A 106 -12.50 2.07 0.34
N LYS A 107 -11.85 0.94 0.12
CA LYS A 107 -12.10 -0.29 0.87
C LYS A 107 -11.83 -0.13 2.37
N ILE A 108 -10.72 0.51 2.75
CA ILE A 108 -10.42 0.77 4.16
C ILE A 108 -11.31 1.88 4.72
N ARG A 109 -11.65 2.92 3.91
CA ARG A 109 -12.61 3.96 4.28
C ARG A 109 -13.96 3.34 4.65
N ASP A 110 -14.53 2.53 3.77
CA ASP A 110 -15.86 1.96 3.96
C ASP A 110 -15.90 1.06 5.20
N LYS A 111 -14.82 0.31 5.44
CA LYS A 111 -14.66 -0.52 6.66
C LYS A 111 -14.66 0.32 7.93
N TYR A 112 -13.82 1.35 8.00
CA TYR A 112 -13.67 2.16 9.20
C TYR A 112 -14.88 3.11 9.41
N ASN A 113 -15.36 3.76 8.37
CA ASN A 113 -16.54 4.62 8.45
C ASN A 113 -17.77 3.79 8.89
N GLY A 114 -17.99 2.60 8.31
CA GLY A 114 -19.10 1.73 8.66
C GLY A 114 -19.04 1.18 10.08
N ASP A 115 -17.89 0.61 10.48
CA ASP A 115 -17.75 -0.08 11.76
C ASP A 115 -17.51 0.86 12.95
N MET A 116 -16.93 2.05 12.71
CA MET A 116 -16.57 3.02 13.75
C MET A 116 -17.42 4.28 13.75
N GLY A 117 -18.33 4.44 12.79
CA GLY A 117 -19.16 5.64 12.65
C GLY A 117 -18.36 6.89 12.32
N LEU A 118 -17.25 6.74 11.59
CA LEU A 118 -16.39 7.86 11.20
C LEU A 118 -16.93 8.54 9.93
N ASP A 119 -16.50 9.79 9.73
CA ASP A 119 -16.77 10.60 8.54
C ASP A 119 -15.42 10.97 7.91
N GLY A 120 -14.81 10.01 7.23
CA GLY A 120 -13.49 10.17 6.63
C GLY A 120 -13.51 10.02 5.11
N GLU A 121 -12.47 10.56 4.46
CA GLU A 121 -12.33 10.64 3.01
C GLU A 121 -11.18 9.77 2.51
N THR A 122 -11.27 9.28 1.27
CA THR A 122 -10.14 8.60 0.62
C THR A 122 -9.26 9.62 -0.08
N ILE A 123 -7.97 9.64 0.27
CA ILE A 123 -6.94 10.38 -0.43
C ILE A 123 -5.87 9.37 -0.89
N TYR A 124 -5.89 9.06 -2.18
CA TYR A 124 -4.95 8.14 -2.78
C TYR A 124 -3.54 8.72 -2.85
N LEU A 125 -2.54 7.85 -2.78
CA LEU A 125 -1.14 8.27 -2.97
C LEU A 125 -0.89 8.80 -4.37
N ASN A 126 -0.04 9.80 -4.46
CA ASN A 126 0.40 10.39 -5.72
C ASN A 126 1.73 9.79 -6.18
N SER A 127 2.04 9.99 -7.45
CA SER A 127 3.31 9.58 -8.06
C SER A 127 4.02 10.76 -8.70
N THR A 128 5.35 10.73 -8.65
CA THR A 128 6.23 11.67 -9.37
C THR A 128 6.77 11.07 -10.67
N VAL A 129 6.38 9.85 -11.00
CA VAL A 129 6.79 9.16 -12.23
C VAL A 129 6.22 9.89 -13.44
N LYS A 130 7.10 10.24 -14.37
CA LYS A 130 6.69 10.87 -15.63
C LYS A 130 6.11 9.82 -16.57
N ARG A 131 4.98 10.17 -17.20
CA ARG A 131 4.31 9.30 -18.17
C ARG A 131 5.12 9.22 -19.47
N LYS A 132 5.36 7.99 -19.94
CA LYS A 132 5.85 7.78 -21.31
C LYS A 132 4.71 7.83 -22.32
N LEU A 133 5.01 8.13 -23.57
CA LEU A 133 4.07 8.01 -24.67
C LEU A 133 3.69 6.53 -24.86
N PHE A 134 2.46 6.30 -25.30
CA PHE A 134 2.01 4.95 -25.61
C PHE A 134 2.91 4.29 -26.66
N ALA A 135 3.33 3.08 -26.37
CA ALA A 135 3.93 2.15 -27.31
C ALA A 135 3.37 0.76 -27.04
N PRO A 136 3.04 -0.03 -28.06
CA PRO A 136 2.65 -1.42 -27.86
C PRO A 136 3.80 -2.22 -27.25
N VAL A 137 3.46 -3.27 -26.51
CA VAL A 137 4.46 -4.20 -25.94
C VAL A 137 5.29 -4.83 -27.06
N ASN A 138 6.61 -4.79 -26.90
CA ASN A 138 7.52 -5.47 -27.82
C ASN A 138 7.41 -6.99 -27.62
N THR A 139 6.82 -7.70 -28.60
CA THR A 139 6.59 -9.15 -28.51
C THR A 139 7.81 -10.00 -28.82
N ASP A 140 8.86 -9.43 -29.43
CA ASP A 140 10.09 -10.18 -29.74
C ASP A 140 10.97 -10.35 -28.50
N ASN A 141 11.06 -9.29 -27.67
CA ASN A 141 11.82 -9.27 -26.44
C ASN A 141 11.22 -8.28 -25.44
N PRO A 142 10.09 -8.64 -24.79
CA PRO A 142 9.40 -7.74 -23.86
C PRO A 142 10.24 -7.50 -22.60
N SER A 143 10.39 -6.23 -22.23
CA SER A 143 10.93 -5.84 -20.92
C SER A 143 9.83 -5.87 -19.88
N ILE A 144 9.83 -6.90 -19.01
CA ILE A 144 8.81 -7.13 -17.99
C ILE A 144 9.44 -6.98 -16.61
N THR A 145 8.97 -6.02 -15.81
CA THR A 145 9.64 -5.64 -14.56
C THR A 145 8.70 -5.65 -13.36
N TYR A 146 9.25 -6.00 -12.20
CA TYR A 146 8.62 -5.83 -10.89
C TYR A 146 9.54 -5.07 -9.95
N PHE A 147 8.98 -4.12 -9.21
CA PHE A 147 9.71 -3.35 -8.20
C PHE A 147 9.00 -3.42 -6.86
N GLY A 148 9.70 -3.83 -5.80
CA GLY A 148 9.21 -3.72 -4.43
C GLY A 148 9.40 -4.95 -3.56
N ASN A 149 8.65 -5.02 -2.46
CA ASN A 149 8.71 -6.11 -1.49
C ASN A 149 8.17 -7.41 -2.10
N ILE A 150 8.92 -8.51 -1.95
CA ILE A 150 8.56 -9.86 -2.41
C ILE A 150 8.02 -10.77 -1.30
N GLY A 151 7.93 -10.28 -0.06
CA GLY A 151 7.28 -11.00 1.05
C GLY A 151 5.76 -11.12 0.85
N MET A 152 5.08 -11.71 1.83
CA MET A 152 3.60 -11.87 1.83
C MET A 152 3.11 -12.66 0.60
N GLY A 153 3.84 -13.73 0.23
CA GLY A 153 3.48 -14.60 -0.90
C GLY A 153 3.73 -14.03 -2.30
N ARG A 154 4.16 -12.75 -2.42
CA ARG A 154 4.42 -12.10 -3.71
C ARG A 154 5.52 -12.79 -4.51
N ASN A 155 6.54 -13.32 -3.83
CA ASN A 155 7.59 -14.12 -4.47
C ASN A 155 7.04 -15.35 -5.20
N HIS A 156 6.05 -16.05 -4.64
CA HIS A 156 5.40 -17.18 -5.29
C HIS A 156 4.60 -16.75 -6.50
N SER A 157 3.87 -15.63 -6.40
CA SER A 157 3.13 -15.05 -7.52
C SER A 157 4.05 -14.61 -8.67
N LEU A 158 5.18 -13.98 -8.35
CA LEU A 158 6.21 -13.60 -9.34
C LEU A 158 6.83 -14.85 -10.00
N ASN A 159 7.07 -15.90 -9.22
CA ASN A 159 7.58 -17.17 -9.74
C ASN A 159 6.58 -17.85 -10.70
N ASP A 160 5.29 -17.79 -10.40
CA ASP A 160 4.23 -18.28 -11.30
C ASP A 160 4.20 -17.50 -12.62
N ILE A 161 4.40 -16.17 -12.59
CA ILE A 161 4.51 -15.34 -13.80
C ILE A 161 5.73 -15.78 -14.62
N GLY A 162 6.89 -15.98 -14.01
CA GLY A 162 8.08 -16.47 -14.71
C GLY A 162 7.82 -17.80 -15.43
N TYR A 163 7.24 -18.78 -14.76
CA TYR A 163 6.88 -20.06 -15.40
C TYR A 163 5.86 -19.88 -16.52
N ALA A 164 4.88 -18.98 -16.39
CA ALA A 164 3.92 -18.70 -17.44
C ALA A 164 4.59 -18.05 -18.66
N LEU A 165 5.51 -17.13 -18.46
CA LEU A 165 6.33 -16.50 -19.51
C LEU A 165 7.17 -17.56 -20.25
N GLY A 166 7.85 -18.46 -19.52
CA GLY A 166 8.66 -19.51 -20.08
C GLY A 166 7.87 -20.50 -20.97
N ARG A 167 6.61 -20.78 -20.62
CA ARG A 167 5.72 -21.60 -21.48
C ARG A 167 5.27 -20.87 -22.74
N ILE A 168 5.22 -19.53 -22.71
CA ILE A 168 4.90 -18.71 -23.89
C ILE A 168 6.11 -18.61 -24.81
N ASN A 169 7.24 -18.21 -24.25
CA ASN A 169 8.53 -18.14 -24.94
C ASN A 169 9.67 -18.27 -23.90
N PRO A 170 10.54 -19.29 -24.02
CA PRO A 170 11.65 -19.51 -23.09
C PRO A 170 12.65 -18.33 -22.97
N LYS A 171 12.62 -17.38 -23.91
CA LYS A 171 13.47 -16.18 -23.87
C LYS A 171 12.89 -15.05 -23.01
N TYR A 172 11.60 -15.12 -22.66
CA TYR A 172 10.98 -14.05 -21.86
C TYR A 172 11.43 -14.13 -20.41
N ILE A 173 11.84 -12.99 -19.88
CA ILE A 173 12.37 -12.87 -18.52
C ILE A 173 11.54 -11.84 -17.75
N LEU A 174 11.14 -12.19 -16.54
CA LEU A 174 10.64 -11.27 -15.54
C LEU A 174 11.83 -10.76 -14.72
N GLU A 175 12.09 -9.46 -14.78
CA GLU A 175 13.09 -8.82 -13.93
C GLU A 175 12.46 -8.40 -12.59
N VAL A 176 12.99 -8.90 -11.48
CA VAL A 176 12.50 -8.63 -10.12
C VAL A 176 13.52 -7.82 -9.35
N TYR A 177 13.15 -6.61 -8.93
CA TYR A 177 13.97 -5.73 -8.11
C TYR A 177 13.36 -5.58 -6.72
N SER A 178 14.08 -6.03 -5.68
CA SER A 178 13.61 -6.01 -4.30
C SER A 178 14.74 -5.80 -3.31
N GLY A 179 14.44 -5.08 -2.23
CA GLY A 179 15.34 -4.92 -1.08
C GLY A 179 15.29 -6.07 -0.09
N SER A 180 14.60 -7.18 -0.37
CA SER A 180 14.56 -8.32 0.53
C SER A 180 15.95 -8.95 0.69
N ARG A 181 16.34 -9.15 1.95
CA ARG A 181 17.57 -9.86 2.35
C ARG A 181 17.28 -11.27 2.84
N ASN A 182 16.02 -11.71 2.81
CA ASN A 182 15.61 -13.01 3.29
C ASN A 182 15.80 -14.09 2.19
N PRO A 183 16.75 -15.04 2.35
CA PRO A 183 17.00 -16.09 1.39
C PRO A 183 15.77 -16.98 1.10
N LEU A 184 14.84 -17.12 2.05
CA LEU A 184 13.61 -17.88 1.87
C LEU A 184 12.63 -17.17 0.93
N GLU A 185 12.73 -15.85 0.78
CA GLU A 185 11.87 -15.09 -0.13
C GLU A 185 12.40 -15.11 -1.57
N TYR A 186 13.66 -14.75 -1.79
CA TYR A 186 14.22 -14.70 -3.15
C TYR A 186 14.72 -16.06 -3.66
N GLY A 187 14.94 -17.02 -2.75
CA GLY A 187 15.38 -18.38 -3.12
C GLY A 187 14.40 -19.14 -4.00
N VAL A 188 13.12 -18.78 -3.99
CA VAL A 188 12.10 -19.41 -4.86
C VAL A 188 12.34 -19.18 -6.36
N PHE A 189 13.15 -18.18 -6.72
CA PHE A 189 13.49 -17.87 -8.10
C PHE A 189 14.64 -18.71 -8.67
N LYS A 190 15.40 -19.40 -7.80
CA LYS A 190 16.67 -20.08 -8.16
C LYS A 190 16.50 -21.07 -9.32
N ASP A 191 15.39 -21.81 -9.34
CA ASP A 191 15.15 -22.87 -10.31
C ASP A 191 14.22 -22.40 -11.44
N ASN A 192 13.94 -21.11 -11.54
CA ASN A 192 13.10 -20.54 -12.59
C ASN A 192 13.96 -19.72 -13.57
N PRO A 193 14.29 -20.28 -14.76
CA PRO A 193 15.15 -19.59 -15.73
C PRO A 193 14.51 -18.31 -16.32
N ASN A 194 13.20 -18.12 -16.11
CA ASN A 194 12.44 -16.99 -16.63
C ASN A 194 12.21 -15.90 -15.59
N VAL A 195 12.93 -15.94 -14.45
CA VAL A 195 12.99 -14.86 -13.45
C VAL A 195 14.43 -14.46 -13.20
N TYR A 196 14.72 -13.19 -13.39
CA TYR A 196 15.97 -12.57 -12.98
C TYR A 196 15.76 -11.77 -11.70
N TYR A 197 16.47 -12.10 -10.62
CA TYR A 197 16.46 -11.35 -9.38
C TYR A 197 17.64 -10.37 -9.34
N GLY A 198 17.32 -9.08 -9.55
CA GLY A 198 18.32 -8.01 -9.63
C GLY A 198 18.66 -7.35 -8.28
N GLY A 199 18.03 -7.80 -7.16
CA GLY A 199 18.28 -7.21 -5.84
C GLY A 199 17.74 -5.78 -5.71
N MET A 200 18.33 -5.01 -4.79
CA MET A 200 17.92 -3.63 -4.50
C MET A 200 18.58 -2.65 -5.46
N ILE A 201 17.80 -1.75 -6.02
CA ILE A 201 18.29 -0.61 -6.81
C ILE A 201 17.79 0.71 -6.21
N PRO A 202 18.48 1.86 -6.41
CA PRO A 202 18.03 3.18 -6.01
C PRO A 202 16.70 3.57 -6.65
N TYR A 203 15.93 4.43 -5.98
CA TYR A 203 14.58 4.82 -6.44
C TYR A 203 14.59 5.51 -7.80
N GLU A 204 15.60 6.31 -8.08
CA GLU A 204 15.79 6.97 -9.38
C GLU A 204 15.94 5.95 -10.52
N GLN A 205 16.67 4.85 -10.27
CA GLN A 205 16.81 3.75 -11.22
C GLN A 205 15.53 2.94 -11.36
N VAL A 206 14.70 2.84 -10.29
CA VAL A 206 13.35 2.24 -10.37
C VAL A 206 12.50 3.01 -11.36
N GLN A 207 12.46 4.35 -11.26
CA GLN A 207 11.68 5.19 -12.16
C GLN A 207 12.15 5.06 -13.61
N GLU A 208 13.45 5.12 -13.83
CA GLU A 208 14.05 4.98 -15.17
C GLU A 208 13.75 3.61 -15.78
N LYS A 209 13.99 2.53 -15.03
CA LYS A 209 13.70 1.16 -15.50
C LYS A 209 12.21 0.96 -15.77
N MET A 210 11.33 1.46 -14.92
CA MET A 210 9.88 1.37 -15.13
C MET A 210 9.48 2.09 -16.44
N GLN A 211 9.98 3.29 -16.68
CA GLN A 211 9.70 4.03 -17.92
C GLN A 211 10.22 3.32 -19.18
N ASN A 212 11.35 2.62 -19.08
CA ASN A 212 11.95 1.87 -20.18
C ASN A 212 11.37 0.46 -20.34
N SER A 213 10.51 0.00 -19.43
CA SER A 213 9.85 -1.29 -19.53
C SER A 213 8.67 -1.26 -20.50
N ASP A 214 8.33 -2.42 -21.05
CA ASP A 214 7.08 -2.63 -21.78
C ASP A 214 5.94 -2.96 -20.84
N VAL A 215 6.24 -3.73 -19.78
CA VAL A 215 5.26 -4.18 -18.79
C VAL A 215 5.80 -3.99 -17.38
N THR A 216 5.00 -3.39 -16.51
CA THR A 216 5.22 -3.41 -15.06
C THR A 216 4.22 -4.32 -14.38
N VAL A 217 4.68 -5.03 -13.34
CA VAL A 217 3.88 -6.07 -12.68
C VAL A 217 3.48 -5.62 -11.28
N ILE A 218 2.22 -5.82 -10.93
CA ILE A 218 1.68 -5.68 -9.57
C ILE A 218 1.26 -7.08 -9.11
N VAL A 219 1.76 -7.54 -7.96
CA VAL A 219 1.42 -8.86 -7.43
C VAL A 219 1.03 -8.84 -5.97
N GLU A 220 0.14 -9.77 -5.59
CA GLU A 220 -0.17 -10.14 -4.22
C GLU A 220 -0.18 -11.66 -4.05
N GLY A 221 -0.11 -12.13 -2.79
CA GLY A 221 -0.17 -13.55 -2.47
C GLY A 221 -1.58 -14.12 -2.54
N PHE A 222 -1.67 -15.46 -2.53
CA PHE A 222 -2.93 -16.20 -2.59
C PHE A 222 -3.26 -16.96 -1.30
N LEU A 223 -2.32 -17.07 -0.37
CA LEU A 223 -2.59 -17.77 0.88
C LEU A 223 -3.45 -16.90 1.81
N PRO A 224 -4.35 -17.50 2.62
CA PRO A 224 -5.21 -16.73 3.52
C PRO A 224 -4.46 -15.71 4.38
N LYS A 225 -3.27 -16.07 4.91
CA LYS A 225 -2.44 -15.16 5.69
C LYS A 225 -1.94 -13.93 4.90
N ASP A 226 -1.63 -14.13 3.61
CA ASP A 226 -1.13 -13.07 2.74
C ASP A 226 -2.30 -12.13 2.36
N ILE A 227 -3.47 -12.71 2.11
CA ILE A 227 -4.71 -11.98 1.85
C ILE A 227 -5.12 -11.15 3.06
N ASP A 228 -5.08 -11.70 4.28
CA ASP A 228 -5.44 -10.98 5.49
C ASP A 228 -4.56 -9.74 5.73
N GLU A 229 -3.26 -9.82 5.37
CA GLU A 229 -2.33 -8.69 5.48
C GLU A 229 -2.52 -7.63 4.40
N SER A 230 -2.99 -8.00 3.20
CA SER A 230 -3.12 -7.10 2.04
C SER A 230 -4.58 -6.72 1.68
N ARG A 231 -5.56 -7.29 2.39
CA ARG A 231 -7.00 -7.13 2.12
C ARG A 231 -7.46 -5.68 1.98
N TYR A 232 -6.95 -4.79 2.84
CA TYR A 232 -7.33 -3.38 2.88
C TYR A 232 -6.23 -2.45 2.38
N SER A 233 -5.01 -2.96 2.17
CA SER A 233 -3.88 -2.15 1.72
C SER A 233 -3.97 -1.80 0.24
N LEU A 234 -3.66 -0.56 -0.08
CA LEU A 234 -3.39 -0.13 -1.45
C LEU A 234 -1.89 0.15 -1.57
N SER A 235 -1.21 -0.68 -2.34
CA SER A 235 0.24 -0.53 -2.55
C SER A 235 0.58 0.79 -3.25
N THR A 236 1.61 1.48 -2.75
CA THR A 236 2.18 2.69 -3.38
C THR A 236 2.53 2.51 -4.84
N LYS A 237 2.85 1.28 -5.25
CA LYS A 237 3.18 0.91 -6.64
C LYS A 237 2.03 1.14 -7.62
N ALA A 238 0.76 1.14 -7.16
CA ALA A 238 -0.37 1.41 -8.05
C ALA A 238 -0.29 2.82 -8.63
N ALA A 239 0.04 3.83 -7.82
CA ALA A 239 0.20 5.20 -8.26
C ALA A 239 1.31 5.33 -9.31
N ASP A 240 2.48 4.73 -9.05
CA ASP A 240 3.63 4.76 -9.96
C ASP A 240 3.32 4.03 -11.28
N ALA A 241 2.73 2.84 -11.21
CA ALA A 241 2.35 2.07 -12.39
C ALA A 241 1.33 2.82 -13.25
N LEU A 242 0.26 3.35 -12.66
CA LEU A 242 -0.76 4.13 -13.38
C LEU A 242 -0.21 5.44 -13.94
N ALA A 243 0.76 6.07 -13.27
CA ALA A 243 1.40 7.29 -13.76
C ALA A 243 2.37 7.03 -14.91
N SER A 244 3.04 5.86 -14.94
CA SER A 244 4.14 5.57 -15.86
C SER A 244 3.76 5.51 -17.35
N GLY A 245 2.52 5.13 -17.67
CA GLY A 245 2.08 4.86 -19.03
C GLY A 245 2.59 3.51 -19.61
N VAL A 246 3.12 2.64 -18.75
CA VAL A 246 3.56 1.29 -19.09
C VAL A 246 2.37 0.33 -19.05
N THR A 247 2.35 -0.72 -19.86
CA THR A 247 1.34 -1.78 -19.73
C THR A 247 1.43 -2.43 -18.34
N ILE A 248 0.30 -2.63 -17.68
CA ILE A 248 0.25 -3.16 -16.32
C ILE A 248 -0.33 -4.57 -16.33
N LEU A 249 0.39 -5.52 -15.72
CA LEU A 249 -0.13 -6.83 -15.36
C LEU A 249 -0.35 -6.88 -13.84
N THR A 250 -1.58 -7.15 -13.40
CA THR A 250 -1.91 -7.36 -11.99
C THR A 250 -2.24 -8.82 -11.75
N TYR A 251 -1.56 -9.47 -10.80
CA TYR A 251 -1.78 -10.88 -10.48
C TYR A 251 -1.81 -11.09 -8.95
N GLY A 252 -2.91 -11.63 -8.46
CA GLY A 252 -3.12 -11.88 -7.04
C GLY A 252 -4.57 -12.19 -6.70
N SER A 253 -4.86 -12.56 -5.44
CA SER A 253 -6.24 -12.80 -5.01
C SER A 253 -7.10 -11.54 -5.17
N GLN A 254 -8.32 -11.70 -5.71
CA GLN A 254 -9.27 -10.59 -5.84
C GLN A 254 -9.70 -9.97 -4.51
N GLU A 255 -9.46 -10.66 -3.38
CA GLU A 255 -9.73 -10.13 -2.06
C GLU A 255 -8.70 -9.10 -1.58
N CYS A 256 -7.52 -9.05 -2.20
CA CYS A 256 -6.49 -8.05 -1.90
C CYS A 256 -6.89 -6.67 -2.41
N GLY A 257 -6.77 -5.65 -1.58
CA GLY A 257 -7.25 -4.30 -1.89
C GLY A 257 -6.69 -3.71 -3.18
N ILE A 258 -5.40 -3.92 -3.46
CA ILE A 258 -4.79 -3.45 -4.71
C ILE A 258 -5.31 -4.18 -5.95
N VAL A 259 -5.59 -5.49 -5.86
CA VAL A 259 -6.09 -6.27 -7.01
C VAL A 259 -7.53 -5.82 -7.34
N GLU A 260 -8.37 -5.68 -6.31
CA GLU A 260 -9.73 -5.14 -6.45
C GLU A 260 -9.71 -3.72 -7.05
N TYR A 261 -8.83 -2.85 -6.55
CA TYR A 261 -8.65 -1.50 -7.08
C TYR A 261 -8.24 -1.52 -8.56
N MET A 262 -7.18 -2.26 -8.92
CA MET A 262 -6.70 -2.34 -10.30
C MET A 262 -7.75 -2.93 -11.25
N GLN A 263 -8.54 -3.90 -10.78
CA GLN A 263 -9.68 -4.44 -11.56
C GLN A 263 -10.75 -3.37 -11.82
N SER A 264 -11.06 -2.54 -10.83
CA SER A 264 -12.07 -1.48 -10.94
C SER A 264 -11.63 -0.33 -11.85
N THR A 265 -10.32 -0.11 -12.03
CA THR A 265 -9.79 0.98 -12.86
C THR A 265 -9.93 0.74 -14.35
N MET A 266 -10.07 -0.50 -14.81
CA MET A 266 -10.00 -0.88 -16.24
C MET A 266 -8.72 -0.38 -16.93
N ALA A 267 -7.60 -0.33 -16.19
CA ALA A 267 -6.32 0.22 -16.63
C ALA A 267 -5.17 -0.80 -16.60
N SER A 268 -5.50 -2.08 -16.34
CA SER A 268 -4.55 -3.18 -16.14
C SER A 268 -5.11 -4.50 -16.65
N TYR A 269 -4.26 -5.38 -17.14
CA TYR A 269 -4.58 -6.78 -17.30
C TYR A 269 -4.60 -7.45 -15.94
N VAL A 270 -5.74 -7.97 -15.49
CA VAL A 270 -5.90 -8.54 -14.15
C VAL A 270 -6.13 -10.03 -14.24
N CYS A 271 -5.36 -10.80 -13.49
CA CYS A 271 -5.53 -12.23 -13.31
C CYS A 271 -5.65 -12.55 -11.82
N THR A 272 -6.72 -13.25 -11.44
CA THR A 272 -7.01 -13.57 -10.03
C THR A 272 -6.86 -15.05 -9.68
N ASP A 273 -6.40 -15.87 -10.65
CA ASP A 273 -6.12 -17.29 -10.45
C ASP A 273 -4.94 -17.76 -11.30
N LYS A 274 -4.28 -18.83 -10.85
CA LYS A 274 -3.10 -19.38 -11.53
C LYS A 274 -3.41 -19.99 -12.90
N LYS A 275 -4.60 -20.54 -13.09
CA LYS A 275 -4.95 -21.26 -14.34
C LYS A 275 -5.13 -20.29 -15.50
N GLY A 276 -5.68 -19.12 -15.22
CA GLY A 276 -5.91 -18.05 -16.20
C GLY A 276 -4.65 -17.24 -16.56
N LEU A 277 -3.58 -17.33 -15.76
CA LEU A 277 -2.43 -16.44 -15.87
C LEU A 277 -1.77 -16.44 -17.25
N GLU A 278 -1.53 -17.62 -17.84
CA GLU A 278 -0.91 -17.73 -19.16
C GLU A 278 -1.79 -17.10 -20.25
N ALA A 279 -3.11 -17.31 -20.19
CA ALA A 279 -4.04 -16.73 -21.15
C ALA A 279 -4.07 -15.20 -21.07
N VAL A 280 -4.06 -14.63 -19.85
CA VAL A 280 -4.02 -13.17 -19.62
C VAL A 280 -2.70 -12.60 -20.15
N ILE A 281 -1.56 -13.26 -19.93
CA ILE A 281 -0.27 -12.79 -20.45
C ILE A 281 -0.26 -12.85 -21.99
N ARG A 282 -0.77 -13.92 -22.61
CA ARG A 282 -0.89 -14.01 -24.09
C ARG A 282 -1.77 -12.89 -24.65
N GLU A 283 -2.92 -12.64 -24.02
CA GLU A 283 -3.79 -11.52 -24.39
C GLU A 283 -3.04 -10.20 -24.27
N MET A 284 -2.37 -9.94 -23.15
CA MET A 284 -1.58 -8.73 -22.92
C MET A 284 -0.53 -8.50 -24.02
N LEU A 285 0.17 -9.53 -24.45
CA LEU A 285 1.20 -9.45 -25.47
C LEU A 285 0.62 -9.24 -26.88
N SER A 286 -0.58 -9.75 -27.17
CA SER A 286 -1.14 -9.84 -28.53
C SER A 286 -2.21 -8.80 -28.88
N THR A 287 -2.59 -7.90 -27.94
CA THR A 287 -3.71 -6.97 -28.13
C THR A 287 -3.33 -5.48 -28.03
N PRO A 288 -2.58 -4.93 -28.99
CA PRO A 288 -2.15 -3.51 -28.95
C PRO A 288 -3.31 -2.52 -28.79
N LYS A 289 -4.48 -2.83 -29.34
CA LYS A 289 -5.68 -1.98 -29.20
C LYS A 289 -6.12 -1.91 -27.73
N LYS A 290 -6.21 -3.04 -27.04
CA LYS A 290 -6.57 -3.10 -25.62
C LYS A 290 -5.50 -2.44 -24.72
N GLN A 291 -4.21 -2.61 -25.06
CA GLN A 291 -3.11 -1.91 -24.37
C GLN A 291 -3.32 -0.38 -24.46
N LYS A 292 -3.73 0.15 -25.63
CA LYS A 292 -4.01 1.58 -25.81
C LYS A 292 -5.22 2.02 -25.01
N GLU A 293 -6.30 1.24 -25.00
CA GLU A 293 -7.49 1.52 -24.18
C GLU A 293 -7.12 1.61 -22.69
N TYR A 294 -6.31 0.67 -22.20
CA TYR A 294 -5.85 0.70 -20.81
C TYR A 294 -4.90 1.87 -20.53
N TYR A 295 -4.04 2.24 -21.46
CA TYR A 295 -3.21 3.43 -21.34
C TYR A 295 -4.07 4.72 -21.20
N GLU A 296 -5.13 4.84 -21.98
CA GLU A 296 -6.07 5.97 -21.88
C GLU A 296 -6.79 5.97 -20.52
N GLN A 297 -7.18 4.80 -20.02
CA GLN A 297 -7.76 4.68 -18.67
C GLN A 297 -6.75 5.00 -17.56
N GLN A 298 -5.47 4.67 -17.72
CA GLN A 298 -4.43 5.09 -16.80
C GLN A 298 -4.35 6.62 -16.66
N ILE A 299 -4.51 7.36 -17.76
CA ILE A 299 -4.56 8.83 -17.73
C ILE A 299 -5.74 9.30 -16.88
N VAL A 300 -6.93 8.78 -17.15
CA VAL A 300 -8.15 9.12 -16.41
C VAL A 300 -8.00 8.84 -14.92
N MET A 301 -7.49 7.66 -14.56
CA MET A 301 -7.33 7.25 -13.16
C MET A 301 -6.24 8.05 -12.45
N THR A 302 -5.14 8.39 -13.14
CA THR A 302 -4.10 9.26 -12.58
C THR A 302 -4.65 10.64 -12.24
N HIS A 303 -5.41 11.25 -13.14
CA HIS A 303 -6.05 12.55 -12.89
C HIS A 303 -7.11 12.48 -11.80
N LYS A 304 -7.87 11.40 -11.73
CA LYS A 304 -8.97 11.25 -10.77
C LYS A 304 -8.47 10.95 -9.35
N HIS A 305 -7.52 10.03 -9.19
CA HIS A 305 -7.13 9.48 -7.90
C HIS A 305 -5.71 9.85 -7.46
N HIS A 306 -4.78 10.05 -8.39
CA HIS A 306 -3.36 10.23 -8.08
C HIS A 306 -2.83 11.61 -8.48
N ASN A 307 -3.70 12.63 -8.41
CA ASN A 307 -3.37 14.02 -8.70
C ASN A 307 -3.01 14.77 -7.43
N VAL A 308 -1.84 15.40 -7.40
CA VAL A 308 -1.29 16.09 -6.21
C VAL A 308 -2.17 17.25 -5.78
N ASP A 309 -2.58 18.12 -6.72
CA ASP A 309 -3.37 19.31 -6.40
C ASP A 309 -4.71 18.93 -5.78
N ARG A 310 -5.41 17.96 -6.39
CA ARG A 310 -6.65 17.42 -5.85
C ARG A 310 -6.47 16.79 -4.47
N SER A 311 -5.40 16.03 -4.26
CA SER A 311 -5.11 15.44 -2.95
C SER A 311 -4.84 16.50 -1.89
N CYS A 312 -4.13 17.58 -2.23
CA CYS A 312 -3.89 18.72 -1.34
C CYS A 312 -5.21 19.44 -1.00
N GLU A 313 -6.07 19.70 -2.00
CA GLU A 313 -7.39 20.32 -1.77
C GLU A 313 -8.26 19.47 -0.84
N MET A 314 -8.34 18.16 -1.09
CA MET A 314 -9.08 17.22 -0.24
C MET A 314 -8.51 17.16 1.17
N PHE A 315 -7.19 17.11 1.31
CA PHE A 315 -6.51 17.13 2.62
C PHE A 315 -6.89 18.39 3.41
N MET A 316 -6.76 19.57 2.79
CA MET A 316 -7.12 20.84 3.43
C MET A 316 -8.62 20.92 3.77
N THR A 317 -9.48 20.37 2.93
CA THR A 317 -10.91 20.28 3.19
C THR A 317 -11.21 19.44 4.45
N VAL A 318 -10.55 18.27 4.58
CA VAL A 318 -10.71 17.39 5.75
C VAL A 318 -10.20 18.09 7.02
N VAL A 319 -9.03 18.73 6.96
CA VAL A 319 -8.44 19.44 8.10
C VAL A 319 -9.33 20.61 8.53
N ASN A 320 -9.75 21.47 7.61
CA ASN A 320 -10.61 22.62 7.91
C ASN A 320 -11.96 22.18 8.47
N ARG A 321 -12.56 21.12 7.91
CA ARG A 321 -13.81 20.54 8.45
C ARG A 321 -13.62 20.00 9.88
N ALA A 322 -12.47 19.41 10.18
CA ALA A 322 -12.17 18.93 11.53
C ALA A 322 -11.99 20.07 12.55
N ILE A 323 -11.33 21.15 12.17
CA ILE A 323 -11.10 22.33 13.02
C ILE A 323 -12.42 23.09 13.28
N SER A 324 -13.34 23.11 12.32
CA SER A 324 -14.61 23.82 12.41
C SER A 324 -15.71 23.08 13.19
N LYS A 325 -15.51 21.81 13.54
CA LYS A 325 -16.39 20.99 14.42
C LYS A 325 -16.02 21.15 15.88
#